data_8fb0b53263c4bd85e4b6b6daa258e143
#
_entry.id   8fb0b53263c4bd85e4b6b6daa258e143
#
_cell.length_a   1.000
_cell.length_b   1.000
_cell.length_c   1.000
_cell.angle_alpha   90.00
_cell.angle_beta   90.00
_cell.angle_gamma   90.00
#
_symmetry.space_group_name_H-M   'P 1'
#
loop_
_entity.id
_entity.type
_entity.pdbx_description
1 polymer ?
#
loop_
_entity_poly.entity_id
_entity_poly.type
_entity_poly.pdbx_seq_one_letter_code
_entity_poly.pdbx_strand_id
1 'polypeptide(L)'
;MEETRWKEKIKPLDENAMEEARAHWMTVGKPLFSLGSLEDAVIQIAGIKGTSDFELRKRGLIIMCADNGVVEEGVTQTGQEVTAIVADNFTRGETSVCICLLYTSDAADEED
;
A
#
# COMPACT_ATOMS: atom_id res chain seq x y z
N MET A 1 -8.46 11.64 -23.61
CA MET A 1 -8.94 12.75 -22.79
C MET A 1 -9.24 12.37 -21.35
N GLU A 2 -9.83 11.21 -21.09
CA GLU A 2 -9.97 10.72 -19.71
C GLU A 2 -8.63 10.31 -19.09
N GLU A 3 -7.68 9.86 -19.89
CA GLU A 3 -6.35 9.43 -19.42
C GLU A 3 -5.51 10.55 -18.79
N THR A 4 -5.73 11.80 -19.14
CA THR A 4 -5.01 12.95 -18.58
C THR A 4 -5.70 13.56 -17.37
N ARG A 5 -7.00 13.31 -17.23
CA ARG A 5 -7.83 13.92 -16.20
C ARG A 5 -7.40 13.57 -14.77
N TRP A 6 -6.95 12.35 -14.55
CA TRP A 6 -6.45 11.95 -13.23
C TRP A 6 -5.05 12.50 -12.96
N LYS A 7 -4.23 12.65 -14.02
CA LYS A 7 -2.88 13.22 -13.89
C LYS A 7 -2.91 14.69 -13.45
N GLU A 8 -3.90 15.44 -13.92
CA GLU A 8 -4.09 16.83 -13.53
C GLU A 8 -4.47 17.00 -12.05
N LYS A 9 -5.04 15.94 -11.45
CA LYS A 9 -5.41 15.93 -10.04
C LYS A 9 -4.27 15.55 -9.10
N ILE A 10 -3.19 15.00 -9.66
CA ILE A 10 -2.02 14.64 -8.86
C ILE A 10 -1.18 15.89 -8.66
N LYS A 11 -1.05 16.30 -7.41
CA LYS A 11 -0.22 17.45 -7.02
C LYS A 11 1.20 16.99 -6.71
N PRO A 12 2.20 17.87 -6.86
CA PRO A 12 3.54 17.56 -6.35
C PRO A 12 3.51 17.37 -4.84
N LEU A 13 4.51 16.67 -4.32
CA LEU A 13 4.66 16.44 -2.89
C LEU A 13 4.83 17.77 -2.15
N ASP A 14 4.19 17.88 -0.99
CA ASP A 14 4.36 19.05 -0.11
C ASP A 14 5.69 18.94 0.64
N GLU A 15 6.69 19.68 0.20
CA GLU A 15 8.03 19.65 0.79
C GLU A 15 8.04 20.15 2.23
N ASN A 16 7.19 21.10 2.58
CA ASN A 16 7.09 21.59 3.96
C ASN A 16 6.59 20.52 4.91
N ALA A 17 5.56 19.77 4.51
CA ALA A 17 5.04 18.65 5.29
C ALA A 17 6.10 17.56 5.46
N MET A 18 6.88 17.28 4.42
CA MET A 18 7.97 16.32 4.47
C MET A 18 9.07 16.76 5.44
N GLU A 19 9.44 18.03 5.44
CA GLU A 19 10.42 18.58 6.38
C GLU A 19 9.94 18.48 7.83
N GLU A 20 8.67 18.80 8.07
CA GLU A 20 8.08 18.62 9.40
C GLU A 20 8.11 17.16 9.85
N ALA A 21 7.82 16.22 8.95
CA ALA A 21 7.88 14.80 9.26
C ALA A 21 9.31 14.34 9.57
N ARG A 22 10.30 14.82 8.83
CA ARG A 22 11.72 14.55 9.11
C ARG A 22 12.12 15.08 10.48
N ALA A 23 11.74 16.32 10.78
CA ALA A 23 12.02 16.94 12.07
C ALA A 23 11.36 16.17 13.21
N HIS A 24 10.14 15.71 13.00
CA HIS A 24 9.42 14.90 14.00
C HIS A 24 10.14 13.58 14.31
N TRP A 25 10.64 12.88 13.27
CA TRP A 25 11.43 11.67 13.48
C TRP A 25 12.65 11.90 14.35
N MET A 26 13.28 13.07 14.26
CA MET A 26 14.44 13.41 15.07
C MET A 26 14.10 13.59 16.55
N THR A 27 12.82 13.80 16.88
CA THR A 27 12.36 13.94 18.27
C THR A 27 11.95 12.61 18.90
N VAL A 28 11.79 11.57 18.09
CA VAL A 28 11.41 10.24 18.58
C VAL A 28 12.61 9.57 19.28
N GLY A 29 12.37 9.03 20.47
CA GLY A 29 13.41 8.39 21.27
C GLY A 29 13.82 7.01 20.76
N LYS A 30 14.57 6.97 19.67
CA LYS A 30 15.10 5.75 19.05
C LYS A 30 16.45 6.06 18.39
N PRO A 31 17.28 5.04 18.06
CA PRO A 31 18.47 5.29 17.26
C PRO A 31 18.12 5.96 15.93
N LEU A 32 18.96 6.90 15.51
CA LEU A 32 18.72 7.65 14.27
C LEU A 32 18.60 6.70 13.08
N PHE A 33 17.57 6.92 12.26
CA PHE A 33 17.30 6.17 11.04
C PHE A 33 17.10 4.66 11.22
N SER A 34 16.81 4.23 12.46
CA SER A 34 16.74 2.81 12.80
C SER A 34 15.62 2.04 12.09
N LEU A 35 14.55 2.72 11.66
CA LEU A 35 13.45 2.11 10.92
C LEU A 35 13.68 2.14 9.40
N GLY A 36 14.77 2.75 8.94
CA GLY A 36 15.19 2.72 7.54
C GLY A 36 14.11 3.26 6.58
N SER A 37 13.79 2.48 5.56
CA SER A 37 12.83 2.89 4.53
C SER A 37 11.40 3.11 5.04
N LEU A 38 11.05 2.60 6.21
CA LEU A 38 9.76 2.90 6.83
C LEU A 38 9.66 4.39 7.17
N GLU A 39 10.73 4.98 7.69
CA GLU A 39 10.76 6.42 7.98
C GLU A 39 10.60 7.23 6.70
N ASP A 40 11.28 6.84 5.63
CA ASP A 40 11.18 7.51 4.33
C ASP A 40 9.76 7.41 3.75
N ALA A 41 9.12 6.23 3.89
CA ALA A 41 7.76 6.03 3.45
C ALA A 41 6.78 6.96 4.17
N VAL A 42 6.92 7.10 5.49
CA VAL A 42 6.07 7.99 6.29
C VAL A 42 6.27 9.44 5.88
N ILE A 43 7.51 9.85 5.61
CA ILE A 43 7.83 11.20 5.13
C ILE A 43 7.14 11.45 3.78
N GLN A 44 7.18 10.49 2.85
CA GLN A 44 6.50 10.62 1.56
C GLN A 44 4.99 10.71 1.72
N ILE A 45 4.40 9.93 2.62
CA ILE A 45 2.96 10.01 2.91
C ILE A 45 2.60 11.40 3.41
N ALA A 46 3.42 12.00 4.28
CA ALA A 46 3.22 13.37 4.73
C ALA A 46 3.21 14.34 3.55
N GLY A 47 4.13 14.17 2.59
CA GLY A 47 4.16 14.95 1.36
C GLY A 47 2.90 14.80 0.50
N ILE A 48 2.37 13.57 0.41
CA ILE A 48 1.14 13.28 -0.34
C ILE A 48 -0.08 13.89 0.35
N LYS A 49 -0.16 13.75 1.67
CA LYS A 49 -1.27 14.26 2.49
C LYS A 49 -1.24 15.78 2.68
N GLY A 50 -0.09 16.42 2.50
CA GLY A 50 0.08 17.83 2.75
C GLY A 50 0.12 18.22 4.22
N THR A 51 0.40 17.27 5.09
CA THR A 51 0.51 17.47 6.53
C THR A 51 1.37 16.37 7.15
N SER A 52 2.14 16.72 8.18
CA SER A 52 2.90 15.74 8.96
C SER A 52 2.03 15.04 10.00
N ASP A 53 0.86 15.60 10.31
CA ASP A 53 -0.11 15.03 11.25
C ASP A 53 -1.24 14.37 10.45
N PHE A 54 -1.09 13.09 10.16
CA PHE A 54 -2.04 12.33 9.35
C PHE A 54 -2.37 10.99 9.97
N GLU A 55 -3.52 10.47 9.59
CA GLU A 55 -3.96 9.12 9.95
C GLU A 55 -4.23 8.30 8.68
N LEU A 56 -3.97 7.01 8.74
CA LEU A 56 -4.25 6.06 7.64
C LEU A 56 -5.45 5.19 8.04
N ARG A 57 -6.64 5.76 7.95
CA ARG A 57 -7.89 5.08 8.33
C ARG A 57 -8.44 4.18 7.24
N LYS A 58 -8.38 4.66 6.00
CA LYS A 58 -8.88 3.91 4.84
C LYS A 58 -7.70 3.37 4.05
N ARG A 59 -7.59 2.06 4.01
CA ARG A 59 -6.53 1.36 3.27
C ARG A 59 -7.14 0.59 2.13
N GLY A 60 -6.49 0.63 0.98
CA GLY A 60 -6.90 -0.10 -0.20
C GLY A 60 -5.80 -1.02 -0.68
N LEU A 61 -6.18 -2.12 -1.28
CA LEU A 61 -5.26 -3.05 -1.91
C LEU A 61 -5.70 -3.24 -3.36
N ILE A 62 -4.81 -2.88 -4.28
CA ILE A 62 -5.04 -3.09 -5.71
C ILE A 62 -4.26 -4.34 -6.12
N ILE A 63 -4.97 -5.32 -6.67
CA ILE A 63 -4.38 -6.58 -7.11
C ILE A 63 -4.48 -6.66 -8.62
N MET A 64 -3.32 -6.80 -9.27
CA MET A 64 -3.22 -6.96 -10.71
C MET A 64 -2.79 -8.39 -11.01
N CYS A 65 -3.56 -9.08 -11.83
CA CYS A 65 -3.30 -10.47 -12.20
C CYS A 65 -3.04 -10.57 -13.69
N ALA A 66 -2.00 -11.31 -14.05
CA ALA A 66 -1.68 -11.55 -15.45
C ALA A 66 -0.94 -12.88 -15.60
N ASP A 67 -1.15 -13.53 -16.73
CA ASP A 67 -0.34 -14.68 -17.14
C ASP A 67 0.89 -14.19 -17.88
N ASN A 68 2.06 -14.56 -17.38
CA ASN A 68 3.33 -14.17 -17.97
C ASN A 68 4.00 -15.32 -18.74
N GLY A 69 3.27 -16.42 -18.99
CA GLY A 69 3.77 -17.57 -19.73
C GLY A 69 4.80 -18.42 -18.98
N VAL A 70 4.99 -18.19 -17.70
CA VAL A 70 6.02 -18.88 -16.91
C VAL A 70 5.71 -20.39 -16.73
N VAL A 71 4.45 -20.79 -16.88
CA VAL A 71 4.04 -22.20 -16.80
C VAL A 71 4.76 -23.04 -17.86
N GLU A 72 5.01 -22.49 -19.04
CA GLU A 72 5.71 -23.18 -20.13
C GLU A 72 7.16 -23.51 -19.78
N GLU A 73 7.74 -22.80 -18.81
CA GLU A 73 9.12 -23.03 -18.34
C GLU A 73 9.21 -24.23 -17.37
N GLY A 74 8.09 -24.84 -16.99
CA GLY A 74 8.07 -26.00 -16.12
C GLY A 74 8.48 -25.75 -14.68
N VAL A 75 8.40 -24.53 -14.22
CA VAL A 75 8.83 -24.11 -12.86
C VAL A 75 7.70 -24.14 -11.84
N THR A 76 6.48 -24.43 -12.28
CA THR A 76 5.30 -24.45 -11.40
C THR A 76 4.63 -25.81 -11.42
N GLN A 77 3.96 -26.16 -10.31
CA GLN A 77 3.20 -27.40 -10.16
C GLN A 77 1.77 -27.29 -10.70
N THR A 78 1.32 -26.09 -11.02
CA THR A 78 -0.05 -25.82 -11.45
C THR A 78 -0.07 -25.27 -12.89
N GLY A 79 -1.25 -25.31 -13.51
CA GLY A 79 -1.45 -24.73 -14.84
C GLY A 79 -1.77 -23.24 -14.81
N GLN A 80 -1.91 -22.63 -15.99
CA GLN A 80 -2.22 -21.21 -16.14
C GLN A 80 -3.60 -20.84 -15.61
N GLU A 81 -4.52 -21.79 -15.54
CA GLU A 81 -5.88 -21.57 -15.04
C GLU A 81 -5.91 -21.09 -13.58
N VAL A 82 -4.87 -21.36 -12.80
CA VAL A 82 -4.78 -20.97 -11.40
C VAL A 82 -4.79 -19.45 -11.24
N THR A 83 -4.19 -18.71 -12.16
CA THR A 83 -4.19 -17.23 -12.11
C THR A 83 -5.62 -16.68 -12.10
N ALA A 84 -6.47 -17.17 -13.01
CA ALA A 84 -7.87 -16.76 -13.07
C ALA A 84 -8.67 -17.21 -11.84
N ILE A 85 -8.42 -18.41 -11.36
CA ILE A 85 -9.09 -18.96 -10.17
C ILE A 85 -8.74 -18.14 -8.94
N VAL A 86 -7.48 -17.81 -8.74
CA VAL A 86 -7.04 -16.98 -7.60
C VAL A 86 -7.60 -15.56 -7.71
N ALA A 87 -7.61 -15.00 -8.92
CA ALA A 87 -8.21 -13.68 -9.14
C ALA A 87 -9.69 -13.66 -8.75
N ASP A 88 -10.44 -14.71 -9.12
CA ASP A 88 -11.83 -14.84 -8.74
C ASP A 88 -12.00 -15.02 -7.22
N ASN A 89 -11.10 -15.74 -6.57
CA ASN A 89 -11.11 -15.92 -5.11
C ASN A 89 -10.93 -14.60 -4.36
N PHE A 90 -10.21 -13.62 -4.91
CA PHE A 90 -10.11 -12.28 -4.31
C PHE A 90 -11.48 -11.62 -4.21
N THR A 91 -12.36 -11.82 -5.19
CA THR A 91 -13.70 -11.22 -5.18
C THR A 91 -14.60 -11.84 -4.10
N ARG A 92 -14.30 -13.06 -3.68
CA ARG A 92 -15.04 -13.78 -2.64
C ARG A 92 -14.43 -13.65 -1.25
N GLY A 93 -13.29 -12.99 -1.14
CA GLY A 93 -12.60 -12.80 0.14
C GLY A 93 -11.95 -14.06 0.71
N GLU A 94 -11.67 -15.05 -0.14
CA GLU A 94 -11.17 -16.37 0.28
C GLU A 94 -9.63 -16.47 0.30
N THR A 95 -8.92 -15.46 -0.20
CA THR A 95 -7.47 -15.49 -0.21
C THR A 95 -6.89 -15.03 1.13
N SER A 96 -5.65 -15.43 1.40
CA SER A 96 -4.94 -15.05 2.63
C SER A 96 -4.86 -13.53 2.82
N VAL A 97 -4.61 -12.79 1.74
CA VAL A 97 -4.51 -11.32 1.82
C VAL A 97 -5.86 -10.68 2.12
N CYS A 98 -6.95 -11.23 1.61
CA CYS A 98 -8.29 -10.75 1.93
C CYS A 98 -8.61 -10.94 3.41
N ILE A 99 -8.30 -12.11 3.95
CA ILE A 99 -8.51 -12.43 5.37
C ILE A 99 -7.67 -11.50 6.25
N CYS A 100 -6.40 -11.33 5.91
CA CYS A 100 -5.52 -10.42 6.65
C CYS A 100 -6.00 -8.97 6.62
N LEU A 101 -6.45 -8.50 5.48
CA LEU A 101 -6.93 -7.12 5.32
C LEU A 101 -8.20 -6.88 6.14
N LEU A 102 -9.15 -7.80 6.10
CA LEU A 102 -10.37 -7.73 6.90
C LEU A 102 -10.04 -7.72 8.39
N TYR A 103 -9.19 -8.64 8.83
CA TYR A 103 -8.81 -8.77 10.22
C TYR A 103 -8.16 -7.49 10.75
N THR A 104 -7.22 -6.93 10.02
CA THR A 104 -6.54 -5.69 10.45
C THR A 104 -7.45 -4.47 10.44
N SER A 105 -8.40 -4.41 9.52
CA SER A 105 -9.38 -3.32 9.44
C SER A 105 -10.41 -3.42 10.55
N ASP A 106 -10.97 -4.62 10.77
CA ASP A 106 -11.98 -4.86 11.81
C ASP A 106 -11.39 -4.68 13.20
N ALA A 107 -10.16 -5.09 13.43
CA ALA A 107 -9.50 -4.91 14.71
C ALA A 107 -9.32 -3.42 15.07
N ALA A 108 -9.13 -2.56 14.08
CA ALA A 108 -9.06 -1.11 14.28
C ALA A 108 -10.46 -0.53 14.63
N ASP A 109 -11.50 -1.07 14.03
CA ASP A 109 -12.88 -0.62 14.28
C ASP A 109 -13.41 -1.07 15.64
N GLU A 110 -12.99 -2.22 16.15
CA GLU A 110 -13.43 -2.76 17.44
C GLU A 110 -12.87 -2.00 18.65
N GLU A 111 -11.78 -1.28 18.51
CA GLU A 111 -11.19 -0.50 19.59
C GLU A 111 -11.83 0.87 19.79
N ASP A 112 -12.63 1.29 18.86
CA ASP A 112 -13.40 2.52 18.94
C ASP A 112 -14.75 2.30 19.65
#